data_4df6d6781590417808bbda5fdb261cd7
#
_entry.id   4df6d6781590417808bbda5fdb261cd7
#
_cell.length_a   1.000
_cell.length_b   1.000
_cell.length_c   1.000
_cell.angle_alpha   90.00
_cell.angle_beta   90.00
_cell.angle_gamma   90.00
#
_symmetry.space_group_name_H-M   'P 1'
#
loop_
_entity.id
_entity.type
_entity.pdbx_description
1 polymer ?
#
loop_
_entity_poly.entity_id
_entity_poly.type
_entity_poly.pdbx_seq_one_letter_code
_entity_poly.pdbx_strand_id
1 'polypeptide(L)'
;MSAGQNHKPVTPLLTVDIVIEMIDRPGLPIVLIERKYPPHGWALPGGFVDVGETLEAAAIREAKEETSLDVRLTSLLGNYSDPARDARGHTASAVYIAEASGQPVAADDAQHLEVFDPGDVPVLAFDHAQIITDYLIFRQTGRPAPLRQDAL
;
A
#
# COMPACT_ATOMS: atom_id res chain seq x y z
N MET A 1 17.11 -25.72 15.53
CA MET A 1 18.23 -24.86 15.16
C MET A 1 19.45 -25.17 16.01
N SER A 2 20.60 -25.22 15.40
CA SER A 2 21.84 -25.38 16.11
C SER A 2 22.22 -24.08 16.82
N ALA A 3 22.43 -24.12 18.13
CA ALA A 3 22.69 -22.95 18.95
C ALA A 3 24.02 -22.25 18.65
N GLY A 4 24.93 -22.92 17.92
CA GLY A 4 26.23 -22.35 17.58
C GLY A 4 26.32 -21.67 16.22
N GLN A 5 25.21 -21.56 15.52
CA GLN A 5 25.20 -21.01 14.16
C GLN A 5 24.49 -19.66 14.15
N ASN A 6 25.22 -18.62 13.71
CA ASN A 6 24.69 -17.27 13.57
C ASN A 6 23.83 -17.14 12.29
N HIS A 7 22.82 -18.02 12.18
CA HIS A 7 21.91 -17.96 11.06
C HIS A 7 20.81 -16.94 11.34
N LYS A 8 20.69 -15.95 10.47
CA LYS A 8 19.51 -15.11 10.41
C LYS A 8 18.47 -15.81 9.53
N PRO A 9 17.18 -15.81 9.92
CA PRO A 9 16.13 -16.29 9.03
C PRO A 9 16.15 -15.52 7.70
N VAL A 10 15.92 -16.24 6.62
CA VAL A 10 15.66 -15.62 5.32
C VAL A 10 14.16 -15.42 5.21
N THR A 11 13.73 -14.18 5.11
CA THR A 11 12.31 -13.83 5.14
C THR A 11 11.95 -12.93 3.97
N PRO A 12 10.66 -12.85 3.63
CA PRO A 12 10.21 -11.83 2.68
C PRO A 12 10.53 -10.42 3.20
N LEU A 13 10.67 -9.49 2.30
CA LEU A 13 10.79 -8.07 2.66
C LEU A 13 9.44 -7.56 3.11
N LEU A 14 9.45 -6.72 4.12
CA LEU A 14 8.24 -6.14 4.70
C LEU A 14 7.97 -4.78 4.09
N THR A 15 6.75 -4.60 3.58
CA THR A 15 6.30 -3.36 2.96
C THR A 15 5.00 -2.87 3.58
N VAL A 16 4.65 -1.64 3.28
CA VAL A 16 3.34 -1.05 3.57
C VAL A 16 2.80 -0.41 2.31
N ASP A 17 1.49 -0.42 2.16
CA ASP A 17 0.77 0.34 1.14
C ASP A 17 -0.38 1.06 1.81
N ILE A 18 -0.77 2.22 1.28
CA ILE A 18 -1.75 3.08 1.93
C ILE A 18 -2.84 3.47 0.93
N VAL A 19 -4.09 3.18 1.29
CA VAL A 19 -5.26 3.73 0.61
C VAL A 19 -5.58 5.05 1.29
N ILE A 20 -5.22 6.16 0.65
CA ILE A 20 -5.41 7.50 1.20
C ILE A 20 -6.71 8.07 0.69
N GLU A 21 -7.69 8.22 1.57
CA GLU A 21 -8.98 8.85 1.29
C GLU A 21 -8.86 10.36 1.44
N MET A 22 -9.19 11.10 0.39
CA MET A 22 -9.20 12.57 0.43
C MET A 22 -10.53 13.05 0.97
N ILE A 23 -10.55 13.36 2.28
CA ILE A 23 -11.80 13.67 3.00
C ILE A 23 -12.35 15.05 2.70
N ASP A 24 -11.58 15.93 2.08
CA ASP A 24 -12.01 17.28 1.67
C ASP A 24 -12.58 17.33 0.25
N ARG A 25 -12.80 16.16 -0.37
CA ARG A 25 -13.36 16.05 -1.73
C ARG A 25 -14.58 15.14 -1.75
N PRO A 26 -15.59 15.45 -2.58
CA PRO A 26 -16.77 14.60 -2.67
C PRO A 26 -16.42 13.21 -3.21
N GLY A 27 -17.10 12.19 -2.69
CA GLY A 27 -16.92 10.81 -3.11
C GLY A 27 -15.73 10.09 -2.50
N LEU A 28 -14.98 10.71 -1.60
CA LEU A 28 -13.79 10.13 -0.97
C LEU A 28 -12.85 9.48 -2.00
N PRO A 29 -12.30 10.26 -2.95
CA PRO A 29 -11.38 9.70 -3.92
C PRO A 29 -10.05 9.34 -3.24
N ILE A 30 -9.29 8.47 -3.89
CA ILE A 30 -8.03 7.96 -3.35
C ILE A 30 -6.84 8.43 -4.18
N VAL A 31 -5.67 8.44 -3.56
CA VAL A 31 -4.43 8.88 -4.19
C VAL A 31 -3.72 7.68 -4.81
N LEU A 32 -3.36 7.77 -6.09
CA LEU A 32 -2.49 6.82 -6.77
C LEU A 32 -1.29 7.54 -7.36
N ILE A 33 -0.20 6.81 -7.50
CA ILE A 33 1.02 7.28 -8.15
C ILE A 33 1.32 6.45 -9.38
N GLU A 34 1.75 7.09 -10.46
CA GLU A 34 2.23 6.39 -11.65
C GLU A 34 3.69 6.03 -11.46
N ARG A 35 3.98 4.74 -11.63
CA ARG A 35 5.33 4.23 -11.43
C ARG A 35 6.24 4.62 -12.60
N LYS A 36 7.41 5.16 -12.27
CA LYS A 36 8.44 5.52 -13.24
C LYS A 36 9.24 4.31 -13.70
N TYR A 37 9.42 3.31 -12.84
CA TYR A 37 10.23 2.11 -13.08
C TYR A 37 9.37 0.85 -13.12
N PRO A 38 9.84 -0.22 -13.81
CA PRO A 38 9.11 -1.51 -13.82
C PRO A 38 8.90 -2.07 -12.41
N PRO A 39 7.77 -2.72 -12.16
CA PRO A 39 6.62 -2.87 -13.06
C PRO A 39 5.90 -1.53 -13.28
N HIS A 40 5.56 -1.25 -14.54
CA HIS A 40 4.86 -0.02 -14.90
C HIS A 40 3.38 -0.12 -14.54
N GLY A 41 2.74 1.03 -14.40
CA GLY A 41 1.36 1.19 -14.04
C GLY A 41 1.19 2.13 -12.86
N TRP A 42 -0.04 2.27 -12.42
CA TRP A 42 -0.37 3.05 -11.24
C TRP A 42 -0.34 2.16 -10.01
N ALA A 43 -0.06 2.76 -8.86
CA ALA A 43 0.05 2.02 -7.61
C ALA A 43 -0.41 2.86 -6.43
N LEU A 44 -0.81 2.18 -5.35
CA LEU A 44 -0.97 2.83 -4.05
C LEU A 44 0.39 3.35 -3.58
N PRO A 45 0.41 4.49 -2.89
CA PRO A 45 1.63 4.90 -2.19
C PRO A 45 2.06 3.83 -1.21
N GLY A 46 3.36 3.62 -1.09
CA GLY A 46 3.91 2.61 -0.17
C GLY A 46 5.39 2.40 -0.39
N GLY A 47 5.96 1.51 0.39
CA GLY A 47 7.37 1.19 0.31
C GLY A 47 7.82 0.28 1.45
N PHE A 48 9.13 0.13 1.55
CA PHE A 48 9.74 -0.76 2.51
C PHE A 48 9.72 -0.18 3.93
N VAL A 49 9.51 -1.07 4.89
CA VAL A 49 9.61 -0.74 6.31
C VAL A 49 11.09 -0.75 6.70
N ASP A 50 11.55 0.31 7.36
CA ASP A 50 12.92 0.37 7.86
C ASP A 50 13.03 -0.37 9.21
N VAL A 51 14.18 -0.99 9.43
CA VAL A 51 14.47 -1.60 10.73
C VAL A 51 14.34 -0.54 11.82
N GLY A 52 13.58 -0.86 12.85
CA GLY A 52 13.37 0.04 13.99
C GLY A 52 12.12 0.91 13.91
N GLU A 53 11.38 0.91 12.80
CA GLU A 53 10.09 1.60 12.74
C GLU A 53 8.92 0.61 12.79
N THR A 54 7.80 1.06 13.34
CA THR A 54 6.56 0.30 13.28
C THR A 54 5.97 0.34 11.86
N LEU A 55 5.07 -0.59 11.55
CA LEU A 55 4.36 -0.57 10.26
C LEU A 55 3.55 0.72 10.11
N GLU A 56 2.92 1.19 11.17
CA GLU A 56 2.15 2.43 11.15
C GLU A 56 3.05 3.64 10.88
N ALA A 57 4.22 3.70 11.53
CA ALA A 57 5.17 4.78 11.28
C ALA A 57 5.69 4.76 9.84
N ALA A 58 5.98 3.57 9.32
CA ALA A 58 6.41 3.40 7.93
C ALA A 58 5.33 3.89 6.95
N ALA A 59 4.06 3.55 7.20
CA ALA A 59 2.95 3.96 6.35
C ALA A 59 2.81 5.49 6.32
N ILE A 60 2.88 6.14 7.47
CA ILE A 60 2.80 7.61 7.57
C ILE A 60 3.99 8.26 6.86
N ARG A 61 5.18 7.73 7.06
CA ARG A 61 6.41 8.22 6.42
C ARG A 61 6.35 8.09 4.89
N GLU A 62 6.00 6.89 4.39
CA GLU A 62 5.91 6.66 2.95
C GLU A 62 4.84 7.55 2.30
N ALA A 63 3.69 7.71 2.92
CA ALA A 63 2.66 8.61 2.42
C ALA A 63 3.19 10.04 2.31
N LYS A 64 3.92 10.53 3.33
CA LYS A 64 4.51 11.87 3.33
C LYS A 64 5.57 12.02 2.25
N GLU A 65 6.47 11.05 2.13
CA GLU A 65 7.53 11.07 1.13
C GLU A 65 6.98 11.10 -0.30
N GLU A 66 5.98 10.26 -0.58
CA GLU A 66 5.49 10.07 -1.95
C GLU A 66 4.39 11.05 -2.36
N THR A 67 3.62 11.57 -1.42
CA THR A 67 2.44 12.39 -1.73
C THR A 67 2.44 13.76 -1.08
N SER A 68 3.37 14.03 -0.18
CA SER A 68 3.44 15.25 0.65
C SER A 68 2.26 15.43 1.59
N LEU A 69 1.44 14.40 1.77
CA LEU A 69 0.27 14.45 2.66
C LEU A 69 0.62 13.96 4.06
N ASP A 70 0.06 14.63 5.06
CA ASP A 70 0.04 14.16 6.44
C ASP A 70 -1.22 13.33 6.62
N VAL A 71 -1.05 12.02 6.73
CA VAL A 71 -2.17 11.10 6.80
C VAL A 71 -2.45 10.68 8.24
N ARG A 72 -3.72 10.37 8.52
CA ARG A 72 -4.15 9.71 9.75
C ARG A 72 -4.65 8.32 9.38
N LEU A 73 -3.99 7.29 9.91
CA LEU A 73 -4.42 5.91 9.67
C LEU A 73 -5.74 5.65 10.40
N THR A 74 -6.67 5.02 9.71
CA THR A 74 -7.99 4.74 10.26
C THR A 74 -8.26 3.25 10.45
N SER A 75 -7.69 2.38 9.59
CA SER A 75 -7.90 0.95 9.67
C SER A 75 -6.77 0.19 9.02
N LEU A 76 -6.58 -1.04 9.44
CA LEU A 76 -5.79 -2.03 8.70
C LEU A 76 -6.75 -2.79 7.78
N LEU A 77 -6.55 -2.67 6.47
CA LEU A 77 -7.36 -3.41 5.50
C LEU A 77 -6.99 -4.89 5.53
N GLY A 78 -5.71 -5.21 5.53
CA GLY A 78 -5.22 -6.57 5.57
C GLY A 78 -3.76 -6.68 5.18
N ASN A 79 -3.27 -7.93 5.20
CA ASN A 79 -1.92 -8.28 4.77
C ASN A 79 -1.98 -8.99 3.42
N TYR A 80 -1.05 -8.66 2.56
CA TYR A 80 -0.95 -9.23 1.21
C TYR A 80 0.45 -9.80 1.05
N SER A 81 0.54 -11.13 0.91
CA SER A 81 1.82 -11.81 0.99
C SER A 81 1.98 -12.97 0.00
N ASP A 82 1.18 -13.01 -1.06
CA ASP A 82 1.39 -14.01 -2.10
C ASP A 82 2.80 -13.88 -2.66
N PRO A 83 3.57 -14.98 -2.75
CA PRO A 83 4.93 -14.92 -3.31
C PRO A 83 4.99 -14.36 -4.74
N ALA A 84 3.91 -14.45 -5.51
CA ALA A 84 3.84 -13.98 -6.88
C ALA A 84 3.38 -12.52 -7.02
N ARG A 85 3.07 -11.84 -5.90
CA ARG A 85 2.51 -10.47 -5.96
C ARG A 85 3.47 -9.43 -6.53
N ASP A 86 4.76 -9.66 -6.42
CA ASP A 86 5.81 -8.77 -6.94
C ASP A 86 6.85 -9.64 -7.64
N ALA A 87 7.00 -9.45 -8.96
CA ALA A 87 7.95 -10.22 -9.76
C ALA A 87 9.41 -9.98 -9.38
N ARG A 88 9.73 -8.90 -8.69
CA ARG A 88 11.10 -8.57 -8.27
C ARG A 88 11.56 -9.40 -7.08
N GLY A 89 10.64 -9.90 -6.27
CA GLY A 89 10.93 -10.68 -5.08
C GLY A 89 9.74 -10.77 -4.14
N HIS A 90 9.83 -11.69 -3.16
CA HIS A 90 8.72 -11.90 -2.22
C HIS A 90 8.64 -10.75 -1.21
N THR A 91 7.50 -10.09 -1.19
CA THR A 91 7.17 -9.06 -0.19
C THR A 91 5.91 -9.45 0.57
N ALA A 92 5.84 -9.00 1.82
CA ALA A 92 4.62 -9.06 2.62
C ALA A 92 4.23 -7.61 2.95
N SER A 93 3.07 -7.17 2.49
CA SER A 93 2.62 -5.80 2.67
C SER A 93 1.45 -5.71 3.63
N ALA A 94 1.59 -4.85 4.63
CA ALA A 94 0.46 -4.40 5.45
C ALA A 94 -0.18 -3.21 4.76
N VAL A 95 -1.47 -3.29 4.46
CA VAL A 95 -2.20 -2.24 3.76
C VAL A 95 -3.12 -1.50 4.72
N TYR A 96 -2.87 -0.21 4.87
CA TYR A 96 -3.64 0.67 5.74
C TYR A 96 -4.60 1.53 4.93
N ILE A 97 -5.72 1.86 5.54
CA ILE A 97 -6.63 2.91 5.08
C ILE A 97 -6.33 4.14 5.91
N ALA A 98 -6.20 5.27 5.26
CA ALA A 98 -5.88 6.52 5.89
C ALA A 98 -6.75 7.65 5.33
N GLU A 99 -6.84 8.73 6.06
CA GLU A 99 -7.50 9.94 5.58
C GLU A 99 -6.52 11.11 5.55
N ALA A 100 -6.71 11.98 4.59
CA ALA A 100 -5.94 13.20 4.43
C ALA A 100 -6.77 14.29 3.77
N SER A 101 -6.29 15.51 3.85
CA SER A 101 -6.84 16.68 3.16
C SER A 101 -5.71 17.50 2.58
N GLY A 102 -6.05 18.42 1.67
CA GLY A 102 -5.08 19.30 1.06
C GLY A 102 -4.68 18.87 -0.36
N GLN A 103 -3.54 19.37 -0.82
CA GLN A 103 -3.06 19.14 -2.17
C GLN A 103 -1.92 18.13 -2.16
N PRO A 104 -2.12 16.91 -2.70
CA PRO A 104 -1.02 15.98 -2.84
C PRO A 104 -0.02 16.46 -3.91
N VAL A 105 1.25 16.21 -3.65
CA VAL A 105 2.35 16.57 -4.55
C VAL A 105 3.25 15.34 -4.71
N ALA A 106 3.50 14.94 -5.96
CA ALA A 106 4.33 13.79 -6.26
C ALA A 106 5.79 14.01 -5.83
N ALA A 107 6.43 12.94 -5.37
CA ALA A 107 7.87 12.93 -5.15
C ALA A 107 8.62 12.93 -6.50
N ASP A 108 9.92 13.27 -6.46
CA ASP A 108 10.74 13.38 -7.67
C ASP A 108 10.87 12.09 -8.46
N ASP A 109 10.78 10.94 -7.77
CA ASP A 109 10.89 9.61 -8.39
C ASP A 109 9.55 9.04 -8.87
N ALA A 110 8.44 9.73 -8.64
CA ALA A 110 7.15 9.40 -9.21
C ALA A 110 6.94 10.16 -10.51
N GLN A 111 6.39 9.48 -11.53
CA GLN A 111 6.11 10.13 -12.80
C GLN A 111 4.92 11.09 -12.68
N HIS A 112 3.82 10.61 -12.07
CA HIS A 112 2.61 11.40 -11.81
C HIS A 112 1.97 10.96 -10.49
N LEU A 113 1.14 11.85 -9.96
CA LEU A 113 0.24 11.55 -8.86
C LEU A 113 -1.12 12.13 -9.23
N GLU A 114 -2.17 11.34 -9.05
CA GLU A 114 -3.54 11.80 -9.25
C GLU A 114 -4.48 11.20 -8.21
N VAL A 115 -5.63 11.85 -8.08
CA VAL A 115 -6.72 11.42 -7.21
C VAL A 115 -7.79 10.80 -8.08
N PHE A 116 -8.20 9.57 -7.74
CA PHE A 116 -9.15 8.78 -8.52
C PHE A 116 -10.35 8.38 -7.69
N ASP A 117 -11.51 8.29 -8.33
CA ASP A 117 -12.62 7.52 -7.80
C ASP A 117 -12.15 6.06 -7.69
N PRO A 118 -12.24 5.43 -6.50
CA PRO A 118 -11.75 4.06 -6.34
C PRO A 118 -12.51 3.02 -7.17
N GLY A 119 -13.72 3.35 -7.66
CA GLY A 119 -14.48 2.51 -8.58
C GLY A 119 -14.07 2.66 -10.04
N ASP A 120 -13.19 3.61 -10.36
CA ASP A 120 -12.76 3.90 -11.74
C ASP A 120 -11.25 4.22 -11.75
N VAL A 121 -10.43 3.20 -11.55
CA VAL A 121 -8.98 3.34 -11.46
C VAL A 121 -8.31 2.86 -12.74
N PRO A 122 -7.11 3.40 -13.06
CA PRO A 122 -6.33 2.93 -14.21
C PRO A 122 -5.77 1.53 -13.98
N VAL A 123 -4.99 1.04 -14.93
CA VAL A 123 -4.28 -0.23 -14.79
C VAL A 123 -3.28 -0.13 -13.64
N LEU A 124 -3.37 -1.04 -12.68
CA LEU A 124 -2.58 -1.04 -11.48
C LEU A 124 -1.44 -2.08 -11.54
N ALA A 125 -0.31 -1.71 -10.95
CA ALA A 125 0.84 -2.60 -10.81
C ALA A 125 0.64 -3.57 -9.63
N PHE A 126 1.46 -4.60 -9.56
CA PHE A 126 1.46 -5.62 -8.49
C PHE A 126 0.07 -6.28 -8.36
N ASP A 127 -0.34 -6.54 -7.14
CA ASP A 127 -1.69 -7.00 -6.80
C ASP A 127 -2.62 -5.87 -6.34
N HIS A 128 -2.30 -4.63 -6.71
CA HIS A 128 -3.04 -3.47 -6.21
C HIS A 128 -4.49 -3.45 -6.71
N ALA A 129 -4.80 -4.07 -7.85
CA ALA A 129 -6.19 -4.23 -8.29
C ALA A 129 -7.00 -5.06 -7.28
N GLN A 130 -6.42 -6.12 -6.73
CA GLN A 130 -7.05 -6.91 -5.68
C GLN A 130 -7.24 -6.11 -4.40
N ILE A 131 -6.25 -5.31 -4.03
CA ILE A 131 -6.33 -4.45 -2.85
C ILE A 131 -7.49 -3.44 -3.00
N ILE A 132 -7.62 -2.82 -4.16
CA ILE A 132 -8.71 -1.86 -4.41
C ILE A 132 -10.07 -2.55 -4.37
N THR A 133 -10.18 -3.76 -4.94
CA THR A 133 -11.42 -4.55 -4.85
C THR A 133 -11.80 -4.82 -3.39
N ASP A 134 -10.84 -5.24 -2.58
CA ASP A 134 -11.07 -5.48 -1.15
C ASP A 134 -11.40 -4.20 -0.40
N TYR A 135 -10.75 -3.09 -0.76
CA TYR A 135 -11.05 -1.79 -0.18
C TYR A 135 -12.48 -1.32 -0.49
N LEU A 136 -12.96 -1.54 -1.72
CA LEU A 136 -14.34 -1.17 -2.08
C LEU A 136 -15.36 -1.95 -1.24
N ILE A 137 -15.10 -3.21 -0.97
CA ILE A 137 -15.95 -4.02 -0.07
C ILE A 137 -15.88 -3.49 1.36
N PHE A 138 -14.68 -3.17 1.85
CA PHE A 138 -14.50 -2.56 3.17
C PHE A 138 -15.29 -1.25 3.28
N ARG A 139 -15.23 -0.42 2.25
CA ARG A 139 -15.91 0.87 2.21
C ARG A 139 -17.44 0.73 2.34
N GLN A 140 -18.00 -0.34 1.78
CA GLN A 140 -19.43 -0.63 1.85
C GLN A 140 -19.86 -1.34 3.13
N THR A 141 -19.03 -2.22 3.67
CA THR A 141 -19.41 -3.17 4.70
C THR A 141 -18.64 -3.03 6.00
N GLY A 142 -17.51 -2.35 6.00
CA GLY A 142 -16.59 -2.33 7.13
C GLY A 142 -15.78 -3.60 7.33
N ARG A 143 -15.90 -4.58 6.43
CA ARG A 143 -15.17 -5.84 6.53
C ARG A 143 -13.75 -5.68 6.00
N PRO A 144 -12.74 -6.18 6.73
CA PRO A 144 -11.36 -6.21 6.24
C PRO A 144 -11.21 -7.17 5.06
N ALA A 145 -10.04 -7.16 4.45
CA ALA A 145 -9.70 -8.08 3.37
C ALA A 145 -9.91 -9.53 3.84
N PRO A 146 -10.46 -10.40 2.98
CA PRO A 146 -10.64 -11.80 3.35
C PRO A 146 -9.29 -12.51 3.51
N LEU A 147 -9.25 -13.50 4.39
CA LEU A 147 -8.11 -14.40 4.50
C LEU A 147 -8.07 -15.30 3.25
N ARG A 148 -6.89 -15.43 2.64
CA ARG A 148 -6.73 -16.22 1.42
C ARG A 148 -5.95 -17.49 1.73
N GLN A 149 -6.62 -18.46 2.34
CA GLN A 149 -6.02 -19.70 2.82
C GLN A 149 -5.79 -20.71 1.70
N ASP A 150 -6.53 -20.58 0.60
CA ASP A 150 -6.51 -21.52 -0.51
C ASP A 150 -5.63 -21.07 -1.68
N ALA A 151 -4.78 -20.06 -1.46
CA ALA A 151 -3.96 -19.46 -2.50
C ALA A 151 -2.71 -20.27 -2.89
N LEU A 152 -2.48 -21.42 -2.25
CA LEU A 152 -1.32 -22.27 -2.48
C LEU A 152 -1.62 -23.41 -3.44
#